data_a37533bebc3c7e1d5874c8eed9df9daa
#
_entry.id   a37533bebc3c7e1d5874c8eed9df9daa
#
_cell.length_a   1.000
_cell.length_b   1.000
_cell.length_c   1.000
_cell.angle_alpha   90.00
_cell.angle_beta   90.00
_cell.angle_gamma   90.00
#
_symmetry.space_group_name_H-M   'P 1'
#
loop_
_entity.id
_entity.type
_entity.pdbx_description
1 polymer ?
#
loop_
_entity_poly.entity_id
_entity_poly.type
_entity_poly.pdbx_seq_one_letter_code
_entity_poly.pdbx_strand_id
1 'polypeptide(L)'
;MGGLTFAPAMDVTHACVRRRFRHASCLACADVCPVQAFSFTDSSVSVDDSRCIDCVDCLFVCPAEAITGITPRKRFLCGDTLVGPFTDRAPGVNELLLWHAQHHVRFISIDAEQNPAWLLAIARLNLALRRRGDAVWAFKHIPVNAVNTARRALMHVPREDVRACSVVPGQRELRRAFSAFSEAEITFDAESCVLCGACWRSCTENAIRFENAELVVETGRCTGCGGCEAVCQHAAINGTQTEGTAKSVTIPAYEAVCLTCHRHFWSFTTDEKQCPLCFHHQHGMRNTSCC
;
A
#
# COMPACT_ATOMS: atom_id res chain seq x y z
N MET A 1 15.30 20.10 35.06
CA MET A 1 15.89 18.91 34.40
C MET A 1 15.12 18.67 33.11
N GLY A 2 15.65 19.19 32.01
CA GLY A 2 15.04 18.99 30.69
C GLY A 2 15.46 17.63 30.17
N GLY A 3 14.54 16.66 30.14
CA GLY A 3 14.75 15.38 29.51
C GLY A 3 14.88 15.58 28.01
N LEU A 4 16.04 15.23 27.44
CA LEU A 4 16.22 15.05 26.00
C LEU A 4 15.34 13.88 25.57
N THR A 5 14.17 14.17 25.04
CA THR A 5 13.37 13.19 24.32
C THR A 5 14.05 12.94 22.97
N PHE A 6 14.86 11.89 22.90
CA PHE A 6 15.34 11.40 21.61
C PHE A 6 14.11 10.96 20.78
N ALA A 7 13.99 11.48 19.57
CA ALA A 7 13.02 10.92 18.63
C ALA A 7 13.32 9.41 18.50
N PRO A 8 12.29 8.54 18.50
CA PRO A 8 12.52 7.12 18.33
C PRO A 8 13.22 6.88 16.99
N ALA A 9 14.25 6.04 17.00
CA ALA A 9 14.93 5.60 15.78
C ALA A 9 13.92 4.95 14.82
N MET A 10 14.14 5.11 13.53
CA MET A 10 13.31 4.47 12.52
C MET A 10 13.41 2.94 12.63
N ASP A 11 12.28 2.26 12.64
CA ASP A 11 12.22 0.79 12.71
C ASP A 11 11.13 0.23 11.80
N VAL A 12 11.26 -1.07 11.51
CA VAL A 12 10.28 -1.87 10.78
C VAL A 12 9.63 -2.86 11.72
N THR A 13 8.33 -2.74 11.94
CA THR A 13 7.57 -3.56 12.88
C THR A 13 7.31 -4.99 12.38
N HIS A 14 6.75 -5.84 13.25
CA HIS A 14 6.30 -7.19 12.90
C HIS A 14 5.14 -7.21 11.88
N ALA A 15 4.51 -6.08 11.60
CA ALA A 15 3.52 -5.99 10.51
C ALA A 15 4.14 -6.22 9.12
N CYS A 16 5.45 -6.03 8.98
CA CYS A 16 6.17 -6.26 7.72
C CYS A 16 5.94 -7.67 7.19
N VAL A 17 5.50 -7.77 5.94
CA VAL A 17 5.20 -9.06 5.29
C VAL A 17 6.42 -9.99 5.26
N ARG A 18 7.64 -9.46 5.09
CA ARG A 18 8.89 -10.25 5.14
C ARG A 18 9.19 -10.81 6.53
N ARG A 19 8.81 -10.08 7.59
CA ARG A 19 8.93 -10.59 8.97
C ARG A 19 7.85 -11.62 9.31
N ARG A 20 6.69 -11.55 8.64
CA ARG A 20 5.57 -12.48 8.85
C ARG A 20 5.71 -13.77 8.05
N PHE A 21 6.22 -13.69 6.82
CA PHE A 21 6.24 -14.81 5.88
C PHE A 21 7.64 -14.97 5.26
N ARG A 22 8.23 -16.12 5.46
CA ARG A 22 9.59 -16.43 5.04
C ARG A 22 9.85 -16.25 3.53
N HIS A 23 8.84 -16.50 2.71
CA HIS A 23 8.97 -16.43 1.24
C HIS A 23 8.46 -15.11 0.65
N ALA A 24 8.18 -14.11 1.49
CA ALA A 24 7.74 -12.82 1.00
C ALA A 24 8.90 -12.06 0.33
N SER A 25 8.63 -11.51 -0.85
CA SER A 25 9.62 -10.82 -1.71
C SER A 25 9.49 -9.30 -1.72
N CYS A 26 8.62 -8.70 -0.89
CA CYS A 26 8.36 -7.26 -0.90
C CYS A 26 9.63 -6.42 -0.71
N LEU A 27 9.86 -5.45 -1.60
CA LEU A 27 10.99 -4.50 -1.60
C LEU A 27 10.53 -3.04 -1.61
N ALA A 28 9.23 -2.75 -1.46
CA ALA A 28 8.65 -1.42 -1.66
C ALA A 28 9.38 -0.28 -0.93
N CYS A 29 9.81 -0.49 0.31
CA CYS A 29 10.56 0.51 1.08
C CYS A 29 11.97 0.73 0.54
N ALA A 30 12.63 -0.31 0.01
CA ALA A 30 13.98 -0.19 -0.58
C ALA A 30 13.93 0.49 -1.95
N ASP A 31 12.94 0.12 -2.78
CA ASP A 31 12.81 0.63 -4.16
C ASP A 31 12.58 2.15 -4.17
N VAL A 32 11.92 2.69 -3.14
CA VAL A 32 11.66 4.12 -3.02
C VAL A 32 12.77 4.89 -2.30
N CYS A 33 13.67 4.19 -1.56
CA CYS A 33 14.67 4.82 -0.71
C CYS A 33 15.85 5.37 -1.53
N PRO A 34 16.04 6.69 -1.62
CA PRO A 34 17.09 7.28 -2.46
C PRO A 34 18.51 7.03 -1.95
N VAL A 35 18.64 6.70 -0.67
CA VAL A 35 19.92 6.49 0.02
C VAL A 35 20.15 5.02 0.39
N GLN A 36 19.26 4.13 -0.05
CA GLN A 36 19.35 2.68 0.17
C GLN A 36 19.60 2.33 1.65
N ALA A 37 18.81 2.95 2.55
CA ALA A 37 18.93 2.73 4.00
C ALA A 37 18.39 1.37 4.46
N PHE A 38 17.65 0.64 3.61
CA PHE A 38 17.08 -0.66 3.94
C PHE A 38 17.97 -1.80 3.48
N SER A 39 18.18 -2.77 4.37
CA SER A 39 18.85 -4.03 4.06
C SER A 39 17.98 -5.22 4.43
N PHE A 40 18.12 -6.31 3.70
CA PHE A 40 17.27 -7.48 3.80
C PHE A 40 18.14 -8.73 4.01
N THR A 41 17.68 -9.60 4.90
CA THR A 41 18.09 -10.98 5.00
C THR A 41 16.88 -11.89 4.73
N ASP A 42 17.04 -13.22 4.75
CA ASP A 42 15.96 -14.17 4.42
C ASP A 42 14.66 -13.94 5.22
N SER A 43 14.78 -13.44 6.46
CA SER A 43 13.63 -13.26 7.36
C SER A 43 13.62 -11.93 8.10
N SER A 44 14.53 -11.01 7.80
CA SER A 44 14.59 -9.73 8.49
C SER A 44 14.75 -8.55 7.54
N VAL A 45 14.26 -7.42 8.01
CA VAL A 45 14.44 -6.11 7.40
C VAL A 45 15.08 -5.23 8.45
N SER A 46 16.20 -4.63 8.14
CA SER A 46 16.88 -3.65 9.00
C SER A 46 17.01 -2.32 8.29
N VAL A 47 17.11 -1.27 9.09
CA VAL A 47 17.25 0.11 8.63
C VAL A 47 18.56 0.66 9.19
N ASP A 48 19.34 1.27 8.32
CA ASP A 48 20.50 2.08 8.71
C ASP A 48 20.03 3.53 8.91
N ASP A 49 19.77 3.87 10.16
CA ASP A 49 19.26 5.19 10.55
C ASP A 49 20.29 6.31 10.26
N SER A 50 21.59 5.98 10.24
CA SER A 50 22.65 6.94 9.93
C SER A 50 22.64 7.38 8.46
N ARG A 51 22.08 6.58 7.57
CA ARG A 51 21.90 6.88 6.15
C ARG A 51 20.58 7.55 5.85
N CYS A 52 19.60 7.43 6.75
CA CYS A 52 18.27 7.98 6.53
C CYS A 52 18.30 9.52 6.44
N ILE A 53 17.67 10.07 5.42
CA ILE A 53 17.55 11.52 5.19
C ILE A 53 16.15 12.05 5.52
N ASP A 54 15.34 11.29 6.23
CA ASP A 54 13.96 11.63 6.61
C ASP A 54 13.09 12.10 5.43
N CYS A 55 13.26 11.51 4.25
CA CYS A 55 12.42 11.84 3.09
C CYS A 55 10.98 11.36 3.24
N VAL A 56 10.72 10.40 4.11
CA VAL A 56 9.44 9.78 4.48
C VAL A 56 8.72 9.01 3.37
N ASP A 57 9.28 8.88 2.18
CA ASP A 57 8.65 8.21 1.03
C ASP A 57 8.26 6.76 1.33
N CYS A 58 9.06 6.07 2.17
CA CYS A 58 8.81 4.69 2.58
C CYS A 58 7.50 4.50 3.37
N LEU A 59 7.02 5.53 4.11
CA LEU A 59 5.72 5.48 4.80
C LEU A 59 4.55 5.35 3.82
N PHE A 60 4.68 5.93 2.64
CA PHE A 60 3.60 6.02 1.65
C PHE A 60 3.53 4.83 0.72
N VAL A 61 4.58 4.01 0.66
CA VAL A 61 4.64 2.83 -0.22
C VAL A 61 4.56 1.51 0.54
N CYS A 62 4.75 1.51 1.85
CA CYS A 62 4.71 0.27 2.63
C CYS A 62 3.31 -0.34 2.63
N PRO A 63 3.09 -1.51 2.01
CA PRO A 63 1.76 -2.11 1.89
C PRO A 63 1.20 -2.62 3.22
N ALA A 64 2.08 -2.85 4.20
CA ALA A 64 1.72 -3.33 5.53
C ALA A 64 1.76 -2.24 6.61
N GLU A 65 2.12 -0.98 6.23
CA GLU A 65 2.29 0.15 7.16
C GLU A 65 3.20 -0.20 8.35
N ALA A 66 4.28 -0.90 8.06
CA ALA A 66 5.17 -1.49 9.06
C ALA A 66 6.30 -0.55 9.52
N ILE A 67 6.42 0.65 8.95
CA ILE A 67 7.51 1.58 9.24
C ILE A 67 7.08 2.53 10.36
N THR A 68 7.92 2.69 11.36
CA THR A 68 7.71 3.54 12.54
C THR A 68 8.94 4.39 12.85
N GLY A 69 8.82 5.31 13.79
CA GLY A 69 9.92 6.19 14.22
C GLY A 69 10.08 7.46 13.36
N ILE A 70 9.38 7.56 12.24
CA ILE A 70 9.34 8.76 11.39
C ILE A 70 7.91 9.22 11.18
N THR A 71 7.73 10.50 10.86
CA THR A 71 6.41 11.13 10.68
C THR A 71 6.31 11.86 9.35
N PRO A 72 5.12 11.94 8.74
CA PRO A 72 4.91 12.69 7.51
C PRO A 72 5.33 14.15 7.66
N ARG A 73 5.92 14.70 6.61
CA ARG A 73 6.33 16.11 6.60
C ARG A 73 5.11 17.04 6.60
N LYS A 74 5.21 18.10 7.41
CA LYS A 74 4.23 19.18 7.35
C LYS A 74 4.47 20.00 6.09
N ARG A 75 3.38 20.35 5.40
CA ARG A 75 3.36 21.26 4.26
C ARG A 75 2.35 22.37 4.51
N PHE A 76 2.38 23.39 3.68
CA PHE A 76 1.57 24.59 3.88
C PHE A 76 0.45 24.65 2.84
N LEU A 77 -0.76 24.90 3.31
CA LEU A 77 -1.95 25.08 2.49
C LEU A 77 -2.53 26.48 2.66
N CYS A 78 -2.98 27.05 1.55
CA CYS A 78 -3.79 28.26 1.48
C CYS A 78 -5.10 27.85 0.78
N GLY A 79 -6.17 27.65 1.56
CA GLY A 79 -7.39 27.05 1.03
C GLY A 79 -7.17 25.65 0.47
N ASP A 80 -7.43 25.47 -0.83
CA ASP A 80 -7.20 24.24 -1.62
C ASP A 80 -5.87 24.21 -2.40
N THR A 81 -4.98 25.16 -2.11
CA THR A 81 -3.72 25.36 -2.81
C THR A 81 -2.53 24.99 -1.93
N LEU A 82 -1.66 24.10 -2.42
CA LEU A 82 -0.38 23.81 -1.80
C LEU A 82 0.60 24.95 -2.08
N VAL A 83 1.20 25.50 -1.02
CA VAL A 83 2.10 26.66 -1.09
C VAL A 83 3.45 26.36 -0.47
N GLY A 84 4.48 27.13 -0.84
CA GLY A 84 5.83 27.00 -0.29
C GLY A 84 5.96 27.36 1.20
N PRO A 85 7.13 27.08 1.78
CA PRO A 85 8.37 26.74 1.10
C PRO A 85 8.41 25.29 0.62
N PHE A 86 8.92 25.10 -0.59
CA PHE A 86 9.11 23.78 -1.18
C PHE A 86 10.55 23.32 -0.96
N THR A 87 10.70 22.01 -0.72
CA THR A 87 12.01 21.37 -0.62
C THR A 87 12.53 21.00 -2.01
N ASP A 88 13.82 20.88 -2.20
CA ASP A 88 14.44 20.47 -3.47
C ASP A 88 13.95 19.07 -3.92
N ARG A 89 13.65 18.21 -2.97
CA ARG A 89 13.03 16.90 -3.22
C ARG A 89 11.51 17.02 -3.14
N ALA A 90 10.85 16.73 -4.24
CA ALA A 90 9.41 16.60 -4.28
C ALA A 90 8.93 15.29 -3.64
N PRO A 91 7.70 15.24 -3.09
CA PRO A 91 7.11 14.03 -2.55
C PRO A 91 6.77 13.01 -3.64
N GLY A 92 6.63 11.74 -3.24
CA GLY A 92 6.12 10.69 -4.10
C GLY A 92 4.64 10.88 -4.45
N VAL A 93 4.20 10.21 -5.51
CA VAL A 93 2.80 10.31 -6.00
C VAL A 93 1.80 9.90 -4.92
N ASN A 94 2.09 8.87 -4.13
CA ASN A 94 1.19 8.41 -3.07
C ASN A 94 0.95 9.47 -1.99
N GLU A 95 1.97 10.23 -1.59
CA GLU A 95 1.80 11.36 -0.68
C GLU A 95 0.90 12.44 -1.31
N LEU A 96 1.14 12.79 -2.57
CA LEU A 96 0.34 13.81 -3.28
C LEU A 96 -1.11 13.38 -3.49
N LEU A 97 -1.37 12.10 -3.75
CA LEU A 97 -2.73 11.55 -3.82
C LEU A 97 -3.45 11.69 -2.48
N LEU A 98 -2.76 11.49 -1.35
CA LEU A 98 -3.35 11.72 -0.04
C LEU A 98 -3.61 13.20 0.24
N TRP A 99 -2.75 14.10 -0.20
CA TRP A 99 -3.04 15.55 -0.17
C TRP A 99 -4.29 15.90 -0.96
N HIS A 100 -4.44 15.30 -2.15
CA HIS A 100 -5.64 15.47 -2.97
C HIS A 100 -6.90 14.99 -2.25
N ALA A 101 -6.86 13.81 -1.62
CA ALA A 101 -8.01 13.19 -0.98
C ALA A 101 -8.34 13.77 0.39
N GLN A 102 -7.36 13.88 1.30
CA GLN A 102 -7.59 14.24 2.70
C GLN A 102 -7.74 15.74 2.93
N HIS A 103 -7.06 16.57 2.13
CA HIS A 103 -7.09 18.03 2.26
C HIS A 103 -7.76 18.73 1.08
N HIS A 104 -8.31 17.97 0.13
CA HIS A 104 -8.98 18.49 -1.06
C HIS A 104 -8.12 19.47 -1.87
N VAL A 105 -6.80 19.23 -1.91
CA VAL A 105 -5.87 20.04 -2.68
C VAL A 105 -6.17 19.89 -4.17
N ARG A 106 -6.26 21.02 -4.88
CA ARG A 106 -6.54 21.09 -6.32
C ARG A 106 -5.55 21.95 -7.08
N PHE A 107 -4.81 22.76 -6.35
CA PHE A 107 -3.87 23.71 -6.93
C PHE A 107 -2.50 23.65 -6.23
N ILE A 108 -1.48 24.10 -6.93
CA ILE A 108 -0.17 24.34 -6.38
C ILE A 108 0.33 25.73 -6.82
N SER A 109 0.91 26.48 -5.87
CA SER A 109 1.55 27.78 -6.14
C SER A 109 3.06 27.61 -6.07
N ILE A 110 3.68 27.40 -7.21
CA ILE A 110 5.11 27.07 -7.31
C ILE A 110 5.75 27.85 -8.46
N ASP A 111 7.01 28.21 -8.28
CA ASP A 111 7.86 28.70 -9.36
C ASP A 111 8.47 27.50 -10.09
N ALA A 112 8.14 27.39 -11.37
CA ALA A 112 8.53 26.27 -12.21
C ALA A 112 10.05 26.19 -12.45
N GLU A 113 10.72 27.35 -12.57
CA GLU A 113 12.14 27.39 -12.83
C GLU A 113 12.98 27.00 -11.62
N GLN A 114 12.50 27.36 -10.43
CA GLN A 114 13.17 27.06 -9.16
C GLN A 114 12.92 25.65 -8.63
N ASN A 115 11.85 25.00 -9.07
CA ASN A 115 11.40 23.73 -8.49
C ASN A 115 11.10 22.63 -9.53
N PRO A 116 12.03 22.24 -10.40
CA PRO A 116 11.77 21.30 -11.49
C PRO A 116 11.35 19.90 -11.02
N ALA A 117 11.85 19.44 -9.85
CA ALA A 117 11.44 18.14 -9.27
C ALA A 117 9.94 18.12 -8.93
N TRP A 118 9.39 19.22 -8.45
CA TRP A 118 7.97 19.35 -8.14
C TRP A 118 7.10 19.35 -9.40
N LEU A 119 7.55 19.99 -10.48
CA LEU A 119 6.84 19.92 -11.76
C LEU A 119 6.68 18.48 -12.24
N LEU A 120 7.74 17.69 -12.16
CA LEU A 120 7.70 16.28 -12.52
C LEU A 120 6.77 15.49 -11.60
N ALA A 121 6.80 15.77 -10.29
CA ALA A 121 5.92 15.11 -9.32
C ALA A 121 4.44 15.44 -9.60
N ILE A 122 4.10 16.68 -9.89
CA ILE A 122 2.74 17.10 -10.26
C ILE A 122 2.31 16.48 -11.59
N ALA A 123 3.19 16.40 -12.58
CA ALA A 123 2.87 15.72 -13.84
C ALA A 123 2.53 14.23 -13.60
N ARG A 124 3.31 13.53 -12.78
CA ARG A 124 3.04 12.12 -12.39
C ARG A 124 1.74 12.00 -11.60
N LEU A 125 1.48 12.89 -10.65
CA LEU A 125 0.22 12.96 -9.92
C LEU A 125 -0.96 13.11 -10.87
N ASN A 126 -0.88 14.05 -11.80
CA ASN A 126 -1.96 14.34 -12.74
C ASN A 126 -2.25 13.15 -13.68
N LEU A 127 -1.23 12.39 -14.07
CA LEU A 127 -1.43 11.12 -14.78
C LEU A 127 -2.15 10.09 -13.90
N ALA A 128 -1.75 9.96 -12.64
CA ALA A 128 -2.38 9.05 -11.70
C ALA A 128 -3.84 9.43 -11.39
N LEU A 129 -4.14 10.72 -11.23
CA LEU A 129 -5.52 11.23 -11.04
C LEU A 129 -6.39 10.97 -12.26
N ARG A 130 -5.88 11.23 -13.48
CA ARG A 130 -6.62 10.93 -14.73
C ARG A 130 -7.00 9.45 -14.84
N ARG A 131 -6.07 8.54 -14.51
CA ARG A 131 -6.35 7.09 -14.51
C ARG A 131 -7.44 6.69 -13.50
N ARG A 132 -7.59 7.47 -12.43
CA ARG A 132 -8.61 7.29 -11.40
C ARG A 132 -9.93 8.01 -11.71
N GLY A 133 -9.97 8.78 -12.78
CA GLY A 133 -11.14 9.61 -13.15
C GLY A 133 -11.30 10.86 -12.28
N ASP A 134 -10.25 11.27 -11.57
CA ASP A 134 -10.26 12.42 -10.67
C ASP A 134 -9.74 13.71 -11.33
N ALA A 135 -10.11 14.85 -10.72
CA ALA A 135 -9.68 16.16 -11.16
C ALA A 135 -8.17 16.36 -10.98
N VAL A 136 -7.50 16.80 -12.03
CA VAL A 136 -6.06 17.09 -12.00
C VAL A 136 -5.75 18.39 -11.24
N TRP A 137 -4.54 18.50 -10.69
CA TRP A 137 -4.08 19.75 -10.09
C TRP A 137 -3.67 20.74 -11.17
N ALA A 138 -4.02 22.02 -10.93
CA ALA A 138 -3.59 23.13 -11.77
C ALA A 138 -2.62 24.07 -11.01
N PHE A 139 -1.92 24.91 -11.78
CA PHE A 139 -1.06 25.93 -11.21
C PHE A 139 -1.89 27.17 -10.88
N LYS A 140 -1.73 27.69 -9.66
CA LYS A 140 -2.38 28.92 -9.21
C LYS A 140 -1.33 29.82 -8.57
N HIS A 141 -1.17 31.00 -9.11
CA HIS A 141 -0.27 31.97 -8.50
C HIS A 141 -0.95 32.60 -7.30
N ILE A 142 -0.41 32.36 -6.11
CA ILE A 142 -0.78 33.09 -4.90
C ILE A 142 0.34 34.10 -4.66
N PRO A 143 0.07 35.38 -4.78
CA PRO A 143 1.10 36.38 -4.54
C PRO A 143 1.50 36.30 -3.06
N VAL A 144 2.72 35.81 -2.81
CA VAL A 144 3.36 35.90 -1.50
C VAL A 144 3.77 37.37 -1.33
N ASN A 145 2.80 38.21 -1.00
CA ASN A 145 3.12 39.58 -0.64
C ASN A 145 3.90 39.53 0.68
N ALA A 146 5.17 39.89 0.60
CA ALA A 146 5.95 40.36 1.73
C ALA A 146 5.32 41.68 2.22
N VAL A 147 4.17 41.63 2.85
CA VAL A 147 3.40 42.78 3.25
C VAL A 147 3.59 43.03 4.73
N ASN A 148 3.97 44.25 5.02
CA ASN A 148 4.01 44.88 6.33
C ASN A 148 2.74 44.54 7.14
N THR A 149 2.87 43.65 8.11
CA THR A 149 1.80 43.08 8.93
C THR A 149 1.03 44.15 9.72
N ALA A 150 1.66 45.30 10.02
CA ALA A 150 1.04 46.38 10.74
C ALA A 150 -0.01 47.15 9.91
N ARG A 151 0.17 47.26 8.59
CA ARG A 151 -0.76 47.95 7.71
C ARG A 151 -2.03 47.15 7.38
N ARG A 152 -1.91 45.81 7.39
CA ARG A 152 -3.05 44.91 7.14
C ARG A 152 -4.00 44.75 8.35
N ALA A 153 -3.47 44.85 9.56
CA ALA A 153 -4.29 44.84 10.79
C ALA A 153 -5.29 45.99 10.83
N LEU A 154 -4.96 47.10 10.18
CA LEU A 154 -5.85 48.28 10.14
C LEU A 154 -6.99 48.18 9.12
N MET A 155 -6.91 47.28 8.13
CA MET A 155 -7.86 47.27 7.00
C MET A 155 -8.82 46.06 7.00
N HIS A 156 -8.83 45.22 8.01
CA HIS A 156 -9.74 44.04 8.11
C HIS A 156 -9.82 43.19 6.80
N VAL A 157 -8.72 43.09 6.06
CA VAL A 157 -8.66 42.24 4.87
C VAL A 157 -8.63 40.77 5.33
N PRO A 158 -9.57 39.92 4.89
CA PRO A 158 -9.55 38.51 5.25
C PRO A 158 -8.21 37.91 4.85
N ARG A 159 -7.46 37.38 5.81
CA ARG A 159 -6.30 36.55 5.53
C ARG A 159 -6.80 35.25 4.93
N GLU A 160 -6.35 34.89 3.74
CA GLU A 160 -6.25 33.48 3.40
C GLU A 160 -5.21 32.89 4.32
N ASP A 161 -5.65 32.24 5.38
CA ASP A 161 -4.75 31.75 6.43
C ASP A 161 -3.96 30.54 5.88
N VAL A 162 -2.66 30.73 5.76
CA VAL A 162 -1.74 29.63 5.46
C VAL A 162 -1.64 28.75 6.70
N ARG A 163 -2.06 27.51 6.58
CA ARG A 163 -1.99 26.51 7.65
C ARG A 163 -0.95 25.45 7.35
N ALA A 164 -0.19 25.04 8.38
CA ALA A 164 0.70 23.91 8.30
C ALA A 164 -0.06 22.63 8.70
N CYS A 165 -0.05 21.63 7.84
CA CYS A 165 -0.66 20.32 8.10
C CYS A 165 0.14 19.19 7.47
N SER A 166 -0.21 17.97 7.76
CA SER A 166 0.35 16.75 7.16
C SER A 166 -0.77 15.80 6.80
N VAL A 167 -0.49 14.84 5.94
CA VAL A 167 -1.42 13.76 5.60
C VAL A 167 -1.20 12.56 6.54
N VAL A 168 -2.23 11.76 6.72
CA VAL A 168 -2.12 10.44 7.34
C VAL A 168 -1.54 9.49 6.28
N PRO A 169 -0.33 8.94 6.48
CA PRO A 169 0.31 8.08 5.48
C PRO A 169 -0.31 6.69 5.49
N GLY A 170 -0.08 5.95 4.42
CA GLY A 170 -0.37 4.52 4.36
C GLY A 170 -1.14 4.09 3.12
N GLN A 171 -0.95 2.84 2.75
CA GLN A 171 -1.64 2.23 1.61
C GLN A 171 -3.12 2.01 1.89
N ARG A 172 -3.51 1.80 3.16
CA ARG A 172 -4.92 1.69 3.58
C ARG A 172 -5.66 3.00 3.34
N GLU A 173 -5.04 4.13 3.67
CA GLU A 173 -5.63 5.44 3.44
C GLU A 173 -5.83 5.71 1.94
N LEU A 174 -4.87 5.30 1.09
CA LEU A 174 -5.01 5.36 -0.37
C LEU A 174 -6.17 4.48 -0.86
N ARG A 175 -6.30 3.24 -0.34
CA ARG A 175 -7.42 2.35 -0.72
C ARG A 175 -8.77 2.92 -0.29
N ARG A 176 -8.87 3.54 0.89
CA ARG A 176 -10.10 4.21 1.33
C ARG A 176 -10.46 5.39 0.44
N ALA A 177 -9.48 6.20 0.08
CA ALA A 177 -9.68 7.39 -0.74
C ALA A 177 -10.05 7.04 -2.20
N PHE A 178 -9.49 5.96 -2.75
CA PHE A 178 -9.64 5.56 -4.14
C PHE A 178 -10.12 4.10 -4.26
N SER A 179 -11.20 3.75 -3.58
CA SER A 179 -11.71 2.37 -3.47
C SER A 179 -12.14 1.75 -4.80
N ALA A 180 -12.51 2.57 -5.77
CA ALA A 180 -12.85 2.12 -7.13
C ALA A 180 -11.63 1.76 -7.99
N PHE A 181 -10.41 2.03 -7.50
CA PHE A 181 -9.17 1.80 -8.21
C PHE A 181 -8.28 0.81 -7.46
N SER A 182 -7.60 -0.06 -8.19
CA SER A 182 -6.62 -1.00 -7.61
C SER A 182 -5.27 -0.84 -8.29
N GLU A 183 -4.20 -0.95 -7.50
CA GLU A 183 -2.81 -1.02 -7.97
C GLU A 183 -2.28 -2.45 -7.92
N ALA A 184 -3.15 -3.42 -7.61
CA ALA A 184 -2.80 -4.83 -7.57
C ALA A 184 -3.88 -5.65 -8.29
N GLU A 185 -3.46 -6.55 -9.14
CA GLU A 185 -4.29 -7.61 -9.68
C GLU A 185 -3.94 -8.92 -8.98
N ILE A 186 -4.98 -9.65 -8.58
CA ILE A 186 -4.84 -10.97 -7.98
C ILE A 186 -5.42 -11.96 -8.99
N THR A 187 -4.57 -12.82 -9.53
CA THR A 187 -4.99 -13.95 -10.34
C THR A 187 -5.07 -15.20 -9.48
N PHE A 188 -6.09 -15.99 -9.71
CA PHE A 188 -6.39 -17.18 -8.94
C PHE A 188 -6.60 -18.38 -9.87
N ASP A 189 -5.86 -19.46 -9.60
CA ASP A 189 -5.99 -20.73 -10.29
C ASP A 189 -6.77 -21.72 -9.42
N ALA A 190 -8.00 -21.99 -9.83
CA ALA A 190 -8.89 -22.91 -9.11
C ALA A 190 -8.44 -24.38 -9.22
N GLU A 191 -7.73 -24.76 -10.28
CA GLU A 191 -7.27 -26.14 -10.48
C GLU A 191 -6.11 -26.48 -9.52
N SER A 192 -5.23 -25.52 -9.27
CA SER A 192 -4.11 -25.70 -8.33
C SER A 192 -4.52 -25.48 -6.87
N CYS A 193 -5.67 -24.85 -6.61
CA CYS A 193 -6.08 -24.49 -5.26
C CYS A 193 -6.75 -25.65 -4.51
N VAL A 194 -6.26 -25.93 -3.32
CA VAL A 194 -6.79 -26.95 -2.41
C VAL A 194 -7.65 -26.38 -1.27
N LEU A 195 -8.05 -25.11 -1.35
CA LEU A 195 -8.85 -24.42 -0.32
C LEU A 195 -8.29 -24.55 1.11
N CYS A 196 -6.96 -24.59 1.26
CA CYS A 196 -6.30 -24.76 2.57
C CYS A 196 -6.48 -23.58 3.53
N GLY A 197 -6.85 -22.42 3.02
CA GLY A 197 -7.14 -21.23 3.81
C GLY A 197 -5.95 -20.37 4.17
N ALA A 198 -4.75 -20.68 3.74
CA ALA A 198 -3.56 -19.91 4.08
C ALA A 198 -3.67 -18.46 3.61
N CYS A 199 -4.12 -18.22 2.38
CA CYS A 199 -4.20 -16.89 1.77
C CYS A 199 -5.20 -15.95 2.46
N TRP A 200 -6.43 -16.40 2.73
CA TRP A 200 -7.41 -15.50 3.37
C TRP A 200 -7.16 -15.31 4.86
N ARG A 201 -6.58 -16.31 5.57
CA ARG A 201 -6.17 -16.14 6.97
C ARG A 201 -4.96 -15.23 7.12
N SER A 202 -4.12 -15.11 6.11
CA SER A 202 -2.95 -14.23 6.11
C SER A 202 -3.27 -12.80 5.69
N CYS A 203 -4.40 -12.56 5.01
CA CYS A 203 -4.76 -11.28 4.46
C CYS A 203 -5.31 -10.33 5.55
N THR A 204 -4.51 -9.35 5.96
CA THR A 204 -4.89 -8.35 6.97
C THR A 204 -5.95 -7.38 6.46
N GLU A 205 -6.04 -7.21 5.14
CA GLU A 205 -6.99 -6.27 4.52
C GLU A 205 -8.33 -6.94 4.18
N ASN A 206 -8.47 -8.25 4.43
CA ASN A 206 -9.63 -9.03 4.02
C ASN A 206 -9.96 -8.88 2.52
N ALA A 207 -8.94 -8.68 1.68
CA ALA A 207 -9.08 -8.63 0.23
C ALA A 207 -9.38 -10.03 -0.35
N ILE A 208 -9.02 -11.07 0.38
CA ILE A 208 -9.38 -12.47 0.10
C ILE A 208 -10.12 -12.98 1.31
N ARG A 209 -11.32 -13.55 1.10
CA ARG A 209 -12.19 -14.08 2.15
C ARG A 209 -12.79 -15.40 1.69
N PHE A 210 -13.12 -16.26 2.64
CA PHE A 210 -13.95 -17.43 2.41
C PHE A 210 -15.18 -17.33 3.32
N GLU A 211 -16.32 -17.08 2.71
CA GLU A 211 -17.58 -16.88 3.41
C GLU A 211 -18.75 -17.42 2.57
N ASN A 212 -19.78 -17.93 3.23
CA ASN A 212 -20.98 -18.49 2.57
C ASN A 212 -20.66 -19.55 1.50
N ALA A 213 -19.66 -20.39 1.73
CA ALA A 213 -19.16 -21.37 0.76
C ALA A 213 -18.64 -20.76 -0.55
N GLU A 214 -18.09 -19.54 -0.48
CA GLU A 214 -17.54 -18.83 -1.62
C GLU A 214 -16.16 -18.27 -1.28
N LEU A 215 -15.23 -18.38 -2.21
CA LEU A 215 -13.97 -17.64 -2.17
C LEU A 215 -14.16 -16.28 -2.86
N VAL A 216 -14.06 -15.22 -2.09
CA VAL A 216 -14.23 -13.84 -2.57
C VAL A 216 -12.87 -13.15 -2.64
N VAL A 217 -12.56 -12.53 -3.77
CA VAL A 217 -11.35 -11.75 -4.01
C VAL A 217 -11.73 -10.33 -4.42
N GLU A 218 -11.40 -9.33 -3.59
CA GLU A 218 -11.68 -7.91 -3.82
C GLU A 218 -10.38 -7.12 -3.98
N THR A 219 -10.01 -6.79 -5.21
CA THR A 219 -8.75 -6.09 -5.48
C THR A 219 -8.73 -4.65 -4.95
N GLY A 220 -9.89 -3.99 -4.81
CA GLY A 220 -9.99 -2.65 -4.23
C GLY A 220 -9.54 -2.54 -2.77
N ARG A 221 -9.52 -3.66 -2.04
CA ARG A 221 -9.00 -3.73 -0.66
C ARG A 221 -7.53 -4.13 -0.61
N CYS A 222 -6.99 -4.65 -1.72
CA CYS A 222 -5.63 -5.17 -1.75
C CYS A 222 -4.59 -4.04 -1.71
N THR A 223 -3.64 -4.14 -0.80
CA THR A 223 -2.49 -3.22 -0.69
C THR A 223 -1.26 -3.71 -1.47
N GLY A 224 -1.35 -4.84 -2.17
CA GLY A 224 -0.22 -5.39 -2.94
C GLY A 224 0.92 -5.94 -2.07
N CYS A 225 0.64 -6.39 -0.85
CA CYS A 225 1.68 -6.84 0.08
C CYS A 225 2.34 -8.17 -0.29
N GLY A 226 1.76 -8.98 -1.18
CA GLY A 226 2.29 -10.29 -1.59
C GLY A 226 2.17 -11.40 -0.53
N GLY A 227 1.52 -11.13 0.60
CA GLY A 227 1.40 -12.10 1.70
C GLY A 227 0.65 -13.39 1.31
N CYS A 228 -0.40 -13.27 0.50
CA CYS A 228 -1.19 -14.41 0.02
C CYS A 228 -0.38 -15.34 -0.89
N GLU A 229 0.45 -14.77 -1.74
CA GLU A 229 1.37 -15.51 -2.62
C GLU A 229 2.46 -16.21 -1.80
N ALA A 230 3.08 -15.49 -0.86
CA ALA A 230 4.14 -16.01 -0.01
C ALA A 230 3.73 -17.23 0.85
N VAL A 231 2.43 -17.36 1.18
CA VAL A 231 1.91 -18.49 1.98
C VAL A 231 1.30 -19.60 1.13
N CYS A 232 1.12 -19.40 -0.17
CA CYS A 232 0.51 -20.37 -1.05
C CYS A 232 1.51 -21.44 -1.49
N GLN A 233 1.44 -22.63 -0.88
CA GLN A 233 2.33 -23.74 -1.23
C GLN A 233 2.00 -24.37 -2.59
N HIS A 234 0.81 -24.08 -3.13
CA HIS A 234 0.31 -24.65 -4.39
C HIS A 234 0.45 -23.68 -5.57
N ALA A 235 1.07 -22.49 -5.36
CA ALA A 235 1.20 -21.44 -6.37
C ALA A 235 -0.14 -21.04 -7.05
N ALA A 236 -1.26 -21.29 -6.38
CA ALA A 236 -2.61 -21.02 -6.89
C ALA A 236 -2.99 -19.53 -6.88
N ILE A 237 -2.19 -18.68 -6.26
CA ILE A 237 -2.39 -17.23 -6.22
C ILE A 237 -1.14 -16.54 -6.71
N ASN A 238 -1.33 -15.59 -7.61
CA ASN A 238 -0.28 -14.70 -8.06
C ASN A 238 -0.77 -13.25 -7.99
N GLY A 239 0.04 -12.39 -7.39
CA GLY A 239 -0.21 -10.95 -7.29
C GLY A 239 0.69 -10.17 -8.23
N THR A 240 0.12 -9.42 -9.15
CA THR A 240 0.86 -8.51 -10.02
C THR A 240 0.52 -7.06 -9.70
N GLN A 241 1.51 -6.18 -9.78
CA GLN A 241 1.25 -4.75 -9.69
C GLN A 241 0.71 -4.27 -11.04
N THR A 242 -0.56 -3.90 -11.05
CA THR A 242 -1.27 -3.46 -12.25
C THR A 242 -2.27 -2.40 -11.86
N GLU A 243 -2.19 -1.24 -12.49
CA GLU A 243 -3.15 -0.15 -12.26
C GLU A 243 -4.43 -0.36 -13.05
N GLY A 244 -5.58 -0.31 -12.38
CA GLY A 244 -6.88 -0.46 -13.05
C GLY A 244 -8.08 -0.30 -12.12
N THR A 245 -9.26 -0.52 -12.68
CA THR A 245 -10.50 -0.53 -11.88
C THR A 245 -10.51 -1.70 -10.91
N ALA A 246 -10.93 -1.44 -9.68
CA ALA A 246 -11.09 -2.49 -8.69
C ALA A 246 -12.10 -3.55 -9.15
N LYS A 247 -11.73 -4.81 -8.96
CA LYS A 247 -12.55 -5.97 -9.35
C LYS A 247 -12.95 -6.77 -8.13
N SER A 248 -14.12 -7.38 -8.17
CA SER A 248 -14.56 -8.40 -7.23
C SER A 248 -14.84 -9.68 -7.99
N VAL A 249 -14.21 -10.77 -7.57
CA VAL A 249 -14.39 -12.12 -8.14
C VAL A 249 -14.88 -13.02 -7.03
N THR A 250 -15.95 -13.78 -7.29
CA THR A 250 -16.52 -14.76 -6.37
C THR A 250 -16.49 -16.12 -7.03
N ILE A 251 -15.92 -17.12 -6.35
CA ILE A 251 -15.78 -18.48 -6.84
C ILE A 251 -16.50 -19.39 -5.86
N PRO A 252 -17.60 -20.07 -6.27
CA PRO A 252 -18.34 -20.97 -5.40
C PRO A 252 -17.50 -22.21 -5.04
N ALA A 253 -17.68 -22.70 -3.83
CA ALA A 253 -17.08 -23.93 -3.33
C ALA A 253 -18.16 -24.86 -2.78
N TYR A 254 -17.93 -26.14 -2.83
CA TYR A 254 -18.86 -27.19 -2.45
C TYR A 254 -18.26 -28.02 -1.32
N GLU A 255 -19.06 -28.34 -0.33
CA GLU A 255 -18.66 -29.26 0.73
C GLU A 255 -18.75 -30.71 0.23
N ALA A 256 -17.68 -31.46 0.40
CA ALA A 256 -17.59 -32.86 0.05
C ALA A 256 -17.06 -33.68 1.21
N VAL A 257 -17.32 -35.00 1.18
CA VAL A 257 -16.81 -35.96 2.17
C VAL A 257 -15.78 -36.87 1.51
N CYS A 258 -14.57 -36.89 2.05
CA CYS A 258 -13.48 -37.70 1.51
C CYS A 258 -13.79 -39.21 1.68
N LEU A 259 -13.74 -39.99 0.60
CA LEU A 259 -13.97 -41.43 0.64
C LEU A 259 -12.87 -42.23 1.39
N THR A 260 -11.67 -41.61 1.55
CA THR A 260 -10.52 -42.27 2.19
C THR A 260 -10.47 -42.02 3.70
N CYS A 261 -10.64 -40.75 4.16
CA CYS A 261 -10.53 -40.42 5.58
C CYS A 261 -11.83 -39.97 6.22
N HIS A 262 -12.94 -39.94 5.46
CA HIS A 262 -14.30 -39.59 5.89
C HIS A 262 -14.43 -38.19 6.52
N ARG A 263 -13.46 -37.28 6.26
CA ARG A 263 -13.52 -35.88 6.71
C ARG A 263 -14.19 -35.01 5.68
N HIS A 264 -14.90 -34.00 6.14
CA HIS A 264 -15.44 -32.94 5.32
C HIS A 264 -14.30 -32.05 4.80
N PHE A 265 -14.41 -31.63 3.55
CA PHE A 265 -13.48 -30.67 2.92
C PHE A 265 -14.22 -29.85 1.86
N TRP A 266 -13.63 -28.70 1.51
CA TRP A 266 -14.15 -27.83 0.47
C TRP A 266 -13.45 -28.10 -0.86
N SER A 267 -14.21 -28.06 -1.97
CA SER A 267 -13.72 -28.19 -3.34
C SER A 267 -14.43 -27.21 -4.25
N PHE A 268 -13.78 -26.80 -5.35
CA PHE A 268 -14.42 -26.01 -6.41
C PHE A 268 -15.25 -26.86 -7.36
N THR A 269 -15.21 -28.17 -7.24
CA THR A 269 -15.99 -29.11 -8.04
C THR A 269 -16.92 -29.94 -7.17
N THR A 270 -18.10 -30.28 -7.68
CA THR A 270 -19.11 -31.07 -6.96
C THR A 270 -18.77 -32.56 -6.87
N ASP A 271 -17.90 -33.04 -7.76
CA ASP A 271 -17.63 -34.48 -7.92
C ASP A 271 -16.34 -34.95 -7.25
N GLU A 272 -15.68 -34.09 -6.45
CA GLU A 272 -14.43 -34.41 -5.79
C GLU A 272 -14.68 -35.46 -4.69
N LYS A 273 -14.03 -36.62 -4.80
CA LYS A 273 -14.20 -37.75 -3.92
C LYS A 273 -13.11 -37.89 -2.87
N GLN A 274 -12.03 -37.16 -3.01
CA GLN A 274 -10.85 -37.33 -2.19
C GLN A 274 -10.26 -35.96 -1.77
N CYS A 275 -10.08 -35.77 -0.49
CA CYS A 275 -9.49 -34.52 -0.01
C CYS A 275 -8.02 -34.39 -0.46
N PRO A 276 -7.51 -33.15 -0.59
CA PRO A 276 -6.13 -32.91 -1.07
C PRO A 276 -5.07 -33.64 -0.25
N LEU A 277 -5.25 -33.78 1.07
CA LEU A 277 -4.32 -34.52 1.92
C LEU A 277 -4.25 -36.01 1.56
N CYS A 278 -5.39 -36.65 1.37
CA CYS A 278 -5.43 -38.05 1.01
C CYS A 278 -4.91 -38.30 -0.41
N PHE A 279 -5.22 -37.39 -1.33
CA PHE A 279 -4.71 -37.41 -2.69
C PHE A 279 -3.19 -37.38 -2.72
N HIS A 280 -2.58 -36.41 -2.05
CA HIS A 280 -1.12 -36.29 -1.98
C HIS A 280 -0.47 -37.47 -1.25
N HIS A 281 -1.08 -37.97 -0.18
CA HIS A 281 -0.55 -39.09 0.56
C HIS A 281 -0.51 -40.39 -0.27
N GLN A 282 -1.53 -40.65 -1.08
CA GLN A 282 -1.54 -41.83 -1.97
C GLN A 282 -0.52 -41.72 -3.08
N HIS A 283 -0.28 -40.53 -3.64
CA HIS A 283 0.72 -40.34 -4.68
C HIS A 283 2.15 -40.28 -4.14
N GLY A 284 2.37 -39.74 -2.95
CA GLY A 284 3.68 -39.71 -2.28
C GLY A 284 4.20 -41.08 -1.86
N MET A 285 3.31 -42.02 -1.52
CA MET A 285 3.71 -43.37 -1.09
C MET A 285 3.95 -44.35 -2.25
N ARG A 286 3.45 -44.05 -3.45
CA ARG A 286 3.63 -44.90 -4.63
C ARG A 286 5.01 -44.83 -5.29
N ASN A 287 5.82 -43.83 -4.96
CA ASN A 287 7.16 -43.65 -5.51
C ASN A 287 8.30 -44.28 -4.68
N THR A 288 8.00 -45.01 -3.62
CA THR A 288 8.97 -45.89 -2.96
C THR A 288 8.80 -47.32 -3.47
N SER A 289 9.13 -47.57 -4.72
CA SER A 289 9.56 -48.88 -5.16
C SER A 289 10.94 -49.14 -4.51
N CYS A 290 10.91 -49.67 -3.29
CA CYS A 290 12.04 -50.35 -2.76
C CYS A 290 12.19 -51.66 -3.57
N CYS A 291 13.22 -51.73 -4.44
CA CYS A 291 13.91 -52.95 -4.79
C CYS A 291 15.09 -53.18 -3.86
#